data_f1b664139dda1ae499aa820d71df1e61
#
_entry.id   f1b664139dda1ae499aa820d71df1e61
#
_cell.length_a   1.000
_cell.length_b   1.000
_cell.length_c   1.000
_cell.angle_alpha   90.00
_cell.angle_beta   90.00
_cell.angle_gamma   90.00
#
_symmetry.space_group_name_H-M   'P 1'
#
loop_
_entity.id
_entity.type
_entity.pdbx_description
1 polymer ?
#
loop_
_entity_poly.entity_id
_entity_poly.type
_entity_poly.pdbx_seq_one_letter_code
_entity_poly.pdbx_strand_id
1 'polypeptide(L)'
;MKVFMGFDPGTKGFVSMIAEDGSFIKAEPIFRDIKVVDMIETANRLLAFVEGYEVRHVVIEDVHALYGSSAKGTFTFGYNSCVPEFFCAIAGLPYTKIP
;
A
#
# COMPACT_ATOMS: atom_id res chain seq x y z
N MET A 1 -6.23 19.32 -0.26
CA MET A 1 -6.61 18.78 1.06
C MET A 1 -5.45 17.96 1.60
N LYS A 2 -5.11 18.19 2.84
CA LYS A 2 -4.06 17.47 3.55
C LYS A 2 -4.62 16.18 4.11
N VAL A 3 -3.92 15.08 3.88
CA VAL A 3 -4.40 13.74 4.23
C VAL A 3 -3.29 12.88 4.81
N PHE A 4 -3.69 11.79 5.45
CA PHE A 4 -2.82 10.70 5.85
C PHE A 4 -3.24 9.43 5.09
N MET A 5 -2.26 8.58 4.80
CA MET A 5 -2.51 7.31 4.14
C MET A 5 -2.03 6.15 4.99
N GLY A 6 -2.67 5.01 4.80
CA GLY A 6 -2.24 3.75 5.40
C GLY A 6 -2.20 2.64 4.37
N PHE A 7 -1.18 1.81 4.45
CA PHE A 7 -1.08 0.59 3.66
C PHE A 7 -1.12 -0.61 4.59
N ASP A 8 -1.99 -1.55 4.26
CA ASP A 8 -2.02 -2.88 4.86
C ASP A 8 -1.51 -3.84 3.77
N PRO A 9 -0.19 -4.12 3.72
CA PRO A 9 0.36 -4.98 2.68
C PRO A 9 -0.05 -6.43 2.86
N GLY A 10 0.03 -7.18 1.80
CA GLY A 10 -0.32 -8.58 1.82
C GLY A 10 -0.49 -9.07 0.41
N THR A 11 -1.08 -10.26 0.24
CA THR A 11 -1.29 -10.81 -1.08
C THR A 11 -2.18 -9.88 -1.93
N LYS A 12 -3.27 -9.40 -1.38
CA LYS A 12 -4.14 -8.42 -2.02
C LYS A 12 -3.88 -7.01 -1.50
N GLY A 13 -3.81 -6.89 -0.18
CA GLY A 13 -3.54 -5.63 0.50
C GLY A 13 -4.61 -4.58 0.35
N PHE A 14 -4.49 -3.51 1.14
CA PHE A 14 -5.38 -2.36 1.06
C PHE A 14 -4.61 -1.07 1.26
N VAL A 15 -5.07 -0.02 0.60
CA VAL A 15 -4.61 1.34 0.82
C VAL A 15 -5.83 2.18 1.24
N SER A 16 -5.62 3.03 2.24
CA SER A 16 -6.67 3.89 2.77
C SER A 16 -6.18 5.32 2.92
N MET A 17 -7.14 6.25 2.98
CA MET A 17 -6.85 7.67 3.13
C MET A 17 -7.84 8.28 4.11
N ILE A 18 -7.31 9.07 5.04
CA ILE A 18 -8.12 9.83 5.99
C ILE A 18 -7.73 11.30 5.91
N ALA A 19 -8.67 12.17 6.24
CA ALA A 19 -8.41 13.60 6.39
C ALA A 19 -7.63 13.87 7.67
N GLU A 20 -7.09 15.08 7.82
CA GLU A 20 -6.33 15.46 9.00
C GLU A 20 -7.14 15.34 10.31
N ASP A 21 -8.46 15.53 10.24
CA ASP A 21 -9.35 15.40 11.40
C ASP A 21 -9.69 13.94 11.74
N GLY A 22 -9.16 12.98 10.96
CA GLY A 22 -9.40 11.56 11.17
C GLY A 22 -10.60 11.01 10.42
N SER A 23 -11.35 11.84 9.69
CA SER A 23 -12.51 11.35 8.93
C SER A 23 -12.06 10.54 7.71
N PHE A 24 -12.82 9.47 7.44
CA PHE A 24 -12.53 8.57 6.32
C PHE A 24 -12.78 9.26 4.98
N ILE A 25 -11.87 9.06 4.03
CA ILE A 25 -12.02 9.57 2.66
C ILE A 25 -12.30 8.41 1.69
N LYS A 26 -11.37 7.47 1.57
CA LYS A 26 -11.51 6.35 0.64
C LYS A 26 -10.54 5.23 0.97
N ALA A 27 -10.84 4.05 0.45
CA ALA A 27 -9.94 2.89 0.55
C ALA A 27 -10.18 1.98 -0.65
N GLU A 28 -9.14 1.26 -1.07
CA GLU A 28 -9.27 0.28 -2.14
C GLU A 28 -8.18 -0.79 -2.01
N PRO A 29 -8.35 -1.96 -2.65
CA PRO A 29 -7.29 -2.96 -2.70
C PRO A 29 -6.06 -2.41 -3.41
N ILE A 30 -4.86 -2.79 -2.94
CA ILE A 30 -3.63 -2.46 -3.65
C ILE A 30 -3.59 -3.21 -4.98
N PHE A 31 -3.83 -4.52 -4.94
CA PHE A 31 -3.81 -5.37 -6.13
C PHE A 31 -5.24 -5.77 -6.50
N ARG A 32 -5.65 -5.42 -7.73
CA ARG A 32 -7.00 -5.72 -8.20
C ARG A 32 -7.20 -7.21 -8.42
N ASP A 33 -6.19 -7.88 -9.00
CA ASP A 33 -6.21 -9.31 -9.26
C ASP A 33 -4.95 -9.94 -8.68
N ILE A 34 -5.13 -10.82 -7.68
CA ILE A 34 -4.00 -11.48 -7.02
C ILE A 34 -3.38 -12.58 -7.85
N LYS A 35 -4.06 -13.05 -8.89
CA LYS A 35 -3.55 -14.11 -9.76
C LYS A 35 -2.66 -13.56 -10.87
N VAL A 36 -2.98 -12.38 -11.36
CA VAL A 36 -2.23 -11.71 -12.42
C VAL A 36 -2.00 -10.27 -11.98
N VAL A 37 -0.89 -10.04 -11.29
CA VAL A 37 -0.54 -8.70 -10.82
C VAL A 37 0.09 -7.92 -11.98
N ASP A 38 -0.57 -6.84 -12.37
CA ASP A 38 -0.06 -5.88 -13.35
C ASP A 38 0.53 -4.69 -12.60
N MET A 39 1.84 -4.60 -12.59
CA MET A 39 2.54 -3.54 -11.83
C MET A 39 2.35 -2.16 -12.46
N ILE A 40 2.19 -2.08 -13.78
CA ILE A 40 1.93 -0.79 -14.44
C ILE A 40 0.54 -0.29 -14.03
N GLU A 41 -0.47 -1.14 -14.09
CA GLU A 41 -1.82 -0.77 -13.64
C GLU A 41 -1.83 -0.41 -12.17
N THR A 42 -1.14 -1.19 -11.32
CA THR A 42 -1.05 -0.94 -9.89
C THR A 42 -0.44 0.43 -9.62
N ALA A 43 0.68 0.74 -10.27
CA ALA A 43 1.34 2.04 -10.11
C ALA A 43 0.43 3.19 -10.54
N ASN A 44 -0.25 3.05 -11.67
CA ASN A 44 -1.16 4.09 -12.16
C ASN A 44 -2.34 4.30 -11.22
N ARG A 45 -2.88 3.23 -10.63
CA ARG A 45 -3.97 3.33 -9.66
C ARG A 45 -3.52 4.02 -8.38
N LEU A 46 -2.32 3.71 -7.89
CA LEU A 46 -1.79 4.37 -6.69
C LEU A 46 -1.50 5.85 -6.95
N LEU A 47 -0.98 6.19 -8.12
CA LEU A 47 -0.78 7.59 -8.49
C LEU A 47 -2.11 8.34 -8.56
N ALA A 48 -3.13 7.73 -9.14
CA ALA A 48 -4.47 8.31 -9.19
C ALA A 48 -5.09 8.44 -7.79
N PHE A 49 -4.79 7.50 -6.90
CA PHE A 49 -5.30 7.51 -5.53
C PHE A 49 -4.86 8.76 -4.77
N VAL A 50 -3.62 9.21 -4.98
CA VAL A 50 -3.07 10.37 -4.28
C VAL A 50 -3.25 11.68 -5.04
N GLU A 51 -3.71 11.64 -6.29
CA GLU A 51 -3.82 12.83 -7.12
C GLU A 51 -4.77 13.86 -6.49
N GLY A 52 -4.33 15.10 -6.41
CA GLY A 52 -5.12 16.18 -5.84
C GLY A 52 -5.06 16.28 -4.32
N TYR A 53 -4.32 15.41 -3.66
CA TYR A 53 -4.16 15.43 -2.20
C TYR A 53 -2.73 15.76 -1.81
N GLU A 54 -2.58 16.46 -0.69
CA GLU A 54 -1.28 16.64 -0.06
C GLU A 54 -1.12 15.59 1.04
N VAL A 55 -0.34 14.55 0.75
CA VAL A 55 -0.13 13.45 1.70
C VAL A 55 0.90 13.89 2.73
N ARG A 56 0.47 14.02 3.98
CA ARG A 56 1.31 14.47 5.07
C ARG A 56 2.24 13.36 5.56
N HIS A 57 1.72 12.16 5.65
CA HIS A 57 2.48 11.01 6.08
C HIS A 57 1.76 9.73 5.69
N VAL A 58 2.54 8.65 5.52
CA VAL A 58 2.03 7.33 5.19
C VAL A 58 2.48 6.36 6.28
N VAL A 59 1.56 5.54 6.76
CA VAL A 59 1.86 4.45 7.70
C VAL A 59 1.75 3.14 6.95
N ILE A 60 2.78 2.33 7.01
CA ILE A 60 2.83 1.02 6.37
C ILE A 60 2.96 -0.05 7.44
N GLU A 61 2.03 -1.02 7.47
CA GLU A 61 2.14 -2.15 8.36
C GLU A 61 3.36 -2.99 7.97
N ASP A 62 4.25 -3.23 8.94
CA ASP A 62 5.43 -4.06 8.73
C ASP A 62 5.03 -5.52 8.93
N VAL A 63 4.89 -6.23 7.82
CA VAL A 63 4.38 -7.60 7.81
C VAL A 63 5.52 -8.59 7.66
N HIS A 64 5.30 -9.78 8.20
CA HIS A 64 6.26 -10.88 8.15
C HIS A 64 5.59 -12.10 7.51
N ALA A 65 6.39 -12.95 6.86
CA ALA A 65 5.90 -14.21 6.33
C ALA A 65 5.34 -15.07 7.46
N LEU A 66 4.16 -15.64 7.21
CA LEU A 66 3.52 -16.51 8.20
C LEU A 66 4.25 -17.84 8.28
N TYR A 67 4.43 -18.32 9.51
CA TYR A 67 5.01 -19.64 9.73
C TYR A 67 4.12 -20.72 9.10
N GLY A 68 4.73 -21.64 8.37
CA GLY A 68 3.97 -22.70 7.69
C GLY A 68 3.50 -22.37 6.28
N SER A 69 3.77 -21.14 5.79
CA SER A 69 3.46 -20.79 4.39
C SER A 69 4.33 -21.60 3.43
N SER A 70 3.80 -21.89 2.23
CA SER A 70 4.59 -22.50 1.17
C SER A 70 5.68 -21.55 0.69
N ALA A 71 6.75 -22.10 0.10
CA ALA A 71 7.83 -21.27 -0.46
C ALA A 71 7.28 -20.27 -1.50
N LYS A 72 6.39 -20.74 -2.38
CA LYS A 72 5.77 -19.90 -3.40
C LYS A 72 4.90 -18.81 -2.78
N GLY A 73 4.10 -19.16 -1.77
CA GLY A 73 3.24 -18.21 -1.08
C GLY A 73 4.06 -17.16 -0.35
N THR A 74 5.15 -17.56 0.29
CA THR A 74 6.06 -16.64 0.98
C THR A 74 6.72 -15.69 -0.02
N PHE A 75 7.15 -16.19 -1.17
CA PHE A 75 7.75 -15.35 -2.21
C PHE A 75 6.76 -14.33 -2.75
N THR A 76 5.54 -14.76 -3.09
CA THR A 76 4.50 -13.87 -3.59
C THR A 76 4.15 -12.79 -2.58
N PHE A 77 4.01 -13.18 -1.30
CA PHE A 77 3.72 -12.24 -0.22
C PHE A 77 4.83 -11.20 -0.09
N GLY A 78 6.10 -11.63 -0.06
CA GLY A 78 7.23 -10.73 0.03
C GLY A 78 7.34 -9.81 -1.17
N TYR A 79 7.13 -10.35 -2.37
CA TYR A 79 7.15 -9.57 -3.60
C TYR A 79 6.09 -8.47 -3.59
N ASN A 80 4.86 -8.80 -3.20
CA ASN A 80 3.76 -7.83 -3.20
C ASN A 80 3.87 -6.84 -2.05
N SER A 81 4.39 -7.25 -0.90
CA SER A 81 4.43 -6.40 0.29
C SER A 81 5.49 -5.29 0.21
N CYS A 82 6.43 -5.36 -0.73
CA CYS A 82 7.41 -4.27 -0.91
C CYS A 82 6.85 -3.10 -1.74
N VAL A 83 5.72 -3.28 -2.43
CA VAL A 83 5.16 -2.25 -3.32
C VAL A 83 4.80 -0.95 -2.60
N PRO A 84 4.13 -0.97 -1.43
CA PRO A 84 3.82 0.28 -0.72
C PRO A 84 5.05 1.11 -0.40
N GLU A 85 6.10 0.50 0.11
CA GLU A 85 7.32 1.22 0.47
C GLU A 85 8.02 1.77 -0.78
N PHE A 86 8.10 0.96 -1.82
CA PHE A 86 8.70 1.39 -3.08
C PHE A 86 7.92 2.55 -3.71
N PHE A 87 6.59 2.47 -3.66
CA PHE A 87 5.73 3.56 -4.15
C PHE A 87 6.00 4.86 -3.39
N CYS A 88 6.05 4.80 -2.06
CA CYS A 88 6.32 5.97 -1.25
C CYS A 88 7.69 6.58 -1.58
N ALA A 89 8.70 5.72 -1.74
CA ALA A 89 10.05 6.18 -2.05
C ALA A 89 10.10 6.92 -3.40
N ILE A 90 9.46 6.37 -4.43
CA ILE A 90 9.44 6.99 -5.77
C ILE A 90 8.60 8.26 -5.78
N ALA A 91 7.43 8.24 -5.13
CA ALA A 91 6.51 9.37 -5.11
C ALA A 91 6.96 10.48 -4.15
N GLY A 92 8.02 10.26 -3.39
CA GLY A 92 8.52 11.24 -2.43
C GLY A 92 7.62 11.43 -1.22
N LEU A 93 6.86 10.40 -0.83
CA LEU A 93 5.95 10.46 0.30
C LEU A 93 6.67 9.99 1.57
N PRO A 94 6.63 10.79 2.65
CA PRO A 94 7.22 10.35 3.92
C PRO A 94 6.41 9.20 4.51
N TYR A 95 7.09 8.17 4.98
CA TYR A 95 6.41 7.01 5.52
C TYR A 95 7.10 6.47 6.77
N THR A 96 6.34 5.73 7.57
CA THR A 96 6.81 5.00 8.74
C THR A 96 6.23 3.59 8.68
N LYS A 97 7.07 2.61 8.94
CA LYS A 97 6.64 1.22 9.08
C LYS A 97 6.34 0.94 10.54
N ILE A 98 5.20 0.30 10.79
CA ILE A 98 4.78 -0.10 12.15
C ILE A 98 4.55 -1.61 12.21
N PRO A 99 4.80 -2.24 13.37
CA PRO A 99 4.57 -3.68 13.54
C PRO A 99 3.12 -4.07 13.35
#